data_f6ae4dac33c6218b6cfdd391f37ba9c1
#
_entry.id   f6ae4dac33c6218b6cfdd391f37ba9c1
#
_cell.length_a   1.000
_cell.length_b   1.000
_cell.length_c   1.000
_cell.angle_alpha   90.00
_cell.angle_beta   90.00
_cell.angle_gamma   90.00
#
_symmetry.space_group_name_H-M   'P 1'
#
loop_
_entity.id
_entity.type
_entity.pdbx_description
1 polymer ?
#
loop_
_entity_poly.entity_id
_entity_poly.type
_entity_poly.pdbx_seq_one_letter_code
_entity_poly.pdbx_strand_id
1 'polypeptide(L)'
;VIPYYQQFIQRFPTIFDLAKAPIDEVLHYWTGLGYYARARNLHKSAQYVVSNLNGEFPSCVSDLIELPGVGRSTAGAISAIAFKQKAAILDGNVKRVLSRFSATVGWPGKTIVTKKLWAVAEAYTPSERVADYTQAMMDLGATICTRSAPKCSVCPIMRECVAYKQNKVNDPASLVFNW
;
A
#
# COMPACT_ATOMS: atom_id res chain seq x y z
N VAL A 1 4.97 -15.18 -6.36
CA VAL A 1 3.83 -14.31 -6.72
C VAL A 1 3.58 -14.31 -8.23
N ILE A 2 4.60 -14.14 -9.09
CA ILE A 2 4.43 -14.03 -10.56
C ILE A 2 3.63 -15.19 -11.17
N PRO A 3 3.93 -16.49 -10.90
CA PRO A 3 3.14 -17.59 -11.48
C PRO A 3 1.65 -17.54 -11.09
N TYR A 4 1.35 -17.20 -9.83
CA TYR A 4 -0.03 -17.03 -9.35
C TYR A 4 -0.77 -15.93 -10.08
N TYR A 5 -0.10 -14.78 -10.27
CA TYR A 5 -0.65 -13.65 -11.01
C TYR A 5 -0.98 -14.05 -12.46
N GLN A 6 -0.04 -14.72 -13.14
CA GLN A 6 -0.23 -15.18 -14.52
C GLN A 6 -1.43 -16.13 -14.65
N GLN A 7 -1.53 -17.12 -13.77
CA GLN A 7 -2.67 -18.05 -13.76
C GLN A 7 -3.99 -17.33 -13.47
N PHE A 8 -3.98 -16.39 -12.54
CA PHE A 8 -5.17 -15.62 -12.17
C PHE A 8 -5.69 -14.77 -13.33
N ILE A 9 -4.81 -14.00 -14.01
CA ILE A 9 -5.23 -13.17 -15.16
C ILE A 9 -5.56 -14.00 -16.40
N GLN A 10 -4.97 -15.17 -16.56
CA GLN A 10 -5.33 -16.09 -17.63
C GLN A 10 -6.76 -16.64 -17.45
N ARG A 11 -7.15 -16.94 -16.20
CA ARG A 11 -8.49 -17.42 -15.89
C ARG A 11 -9.54 -16.32 -15.83
N PHE A 12 -9.17 -15.14 -15.34
CA PHE A 12 -10.04 -13.98 -15.19
C PHE A 12 -9.45 -12.78 -15.96
N PRO A 13 -9.47 -12.79 -17.29
CA PRO A 13 -8.84 -11.76 -18.13
C PRO A 13 -9.53 -10.39 -18.01
N THR A 14 -10.81 -10.39 -17.67
CA THR A 14 -11.58 -9.14 -17.48
C THR A 14 -12.21 -9.08 -16.10
N ILE A 15 -12.61 -7.87 -15.70
CA ILE A 15 -13.37 -7.68 -14.46
C ILE A 15 -14.73 -8.39 -14.49
N PHE A 16 -15.32 -8.54 -15.68
CA PHE A 16 -16.58 -9.23 -15.89
C PHE A 16 -16.43 -10.74 -15.64
N ASP A 17 -15.31 -11.33 -16.08
CA ASP A 17 -15.01 -12.73 -15.85
C ASP A 17 -14.83 -13.00 -14.36
N LEU A 18 -14.09 -12.13 -13.67
CA LEU A 18 -13.89 -12.22 -12.23
C LEU A 18 -15.22 -12.05 -11.46
N ALA A 19 -16.02 -11.05 -11.82
CA ALA A 19 -17.29 -10.78 -11.13
C ALA A 19 -18.32 -11.92 -11.25
N LYS A 20 -18.33 -12.61 -12.39
CA LYS A 20 -19.26 -13.75 -12.67
C LYS A 20 -18.79 -15.06 -12.06
N ALA A 21 -17.52 -15.21 -11.75
CA ALA A 21 -16.97 -16.45 -11.24
C ALA A 21 -17.56 -16.83 -9.88
N PRO A 22 -17.78 -18.11 -9.57
CA PRO A 22 -18.06 -18.54 -8.21
C PRO A 22 -16.91 -18.19 -7.27
N ILE A 23 -17.23 -17.78 -6.05
CA ILE A 23 -16.19 -17.39 -5.07
C ILE A 23 -15.21 -18.54 -4.78
N ASP A 24 -15.66 -19.77 -4.77
CA ASP A 24 -14.80 -20.94 -4.53
C ASP A 24 -13.76 -21.11 -5.63
N GLU A 25 -14.10 -20.81 -6.89
CA GLU A 25 -13.15 -20.80 -7.99
C GLU A 25 -12.10 -19.71 -7.81
N VAL A 26 -12.51 -18.49 -7.44
CA VAL A 26 -11.58 -17.37 -7.15
C VAL A 26 -10.62 -17.74 -6.02
N LEU A 27 -11.13 -18.38 -4.95
CA LEU A 27 -10.32 -18.85 -3.83
C LEU A 27 -9.37 -19.98 -4.23
N HIS A 28 -9.76 -20.86 -5.14
CA HIS A 28 -8.91 -21.91 -5.69
C HIS A 28 -7.67 -21.31 -6.37
N TYR A 29 -7.85 -20.34 -7.27
CA TYR A 29 -6.72 -19.64 -7.93
C TYR A 29 -5.90 -18.76 -6.98
N TRP A 30 -6.42 -18.47 -5.77
CA TRP A 30 -5.70 -17.72 -4.72
C TRP A 30 -4.95 -18.64 -3.75
N THR A 31 -5.13 -19.96 -3.86
CA THR A 31 -4.52 -20.94 -2.93
C THR A 31 -3.01 -20.83 -2.95
N GLY A 32 -2.40 -20.78 -1.74
CA GLY A 32 -0.96 -20.60 -1.56
C GLY A 32 -0.52 -19.14 -1.32
N LEU A 33 -1.33 -18.13 -1.62
CA LEU A 33 -1.02 -16.72 -1.35
C LEU A 33 -1.37 -16.27 0.07
N GLY A 34 -2.22 -17.01 0.77
CA GLY A 34 -2.71 -16.65 2.10
C GLY A 34 -3.62 -15.41 2.11
N TYR A 35 -4.04 -15.00 3.31
CA TYR A 35 -4.90 -13.82 3.50
C TYR A 35 -6.13 -13.80 2.59
N TYR A 36 -6.91 -14.85 2.59
CA TYR A 36 -8.08 -15.09 1.72
C TYR A 36 -9.14 -13.97 1.75
N ALA A 37 -9.16 -13.15 2.81
CA ALA A 37 -10.01 -11.97 2.85
C ALA A 37 -9.72 -10.99 1.69
N ARG A 38 -8.47 -10.92 1.20
CA ARG A 38 -8.12 -10.11 0.03
C ARG A 38 -8.79 -10.64 -1.25
N ALA A 39 -8.79 -11.95 -1.45
CA ALA A 39 -9.45 -12.56 -2.60
C ALA A 39 -10.97 -12.32 -2.56
N ARG A 40 -11.59 -12.49 -1.38
CA ARG A 40 -13.03 -12.19 -1.21
C ARG A 40 -13.35 -10.73 -1.47
N ASN A 41 -12.52 -9.81 -0.99
CA ASN A 41 -12.71 -8.38 -1.22
C ASN A 41 -12.48 -8.02 -2.69
N LEU A 42 -11.45 -8.57 -3.34
CA LEU A 42 -11.21 -8.38 -4.76
C LEU A 42 -12.41 -8.83 -5.59
N HIS A 43 -12.97 -10.01 -5.31
CA HIS A 43 -14.17 -10.52 -5.97
C HIS A 43 -15.40 -9.63 -5.75
N LYS A 44 -15.65 -9.20 -4.50
CA LYS A 44 -16.73 -8.25 -4.17
C LYS A 44 -16.54 -6.91 -4.87
N SER A 45 -15.29 -6.40 -4.95
CA SER A 45 -14.98 -5.17 -5.68
C SER A 45 -15.26 -5.32 -7.17
N ALA A 46 -14.92 -6.47 -7.77
CA ALA A 46 -15.24 -6.74 -9.18
C ALA A 46 -16.77 -6.74 -9.40
N GLN A 47 -17.52 -7.40 -8.53
CA GLN A 47 -18.98 -7.39 -8.59
C GLN A 47 -19.56 -5.97 -8.45
N TYR A 48 -19.04 -5.19 -7.51
CA TYR A 48 -19.46 -3.81 -7.31
C TYR A 48 -19.21 -2.94 -8.56
N VAL A 49 -18.01 -3.03 -9.13
CA VAL A 49 -17.64 -2.25 -10.33
C VAL A 49 -18.50 -2.64 -11.52
N VAL A 50 -18.78 -3.92 -11.73
CA VAL A 50 -19.66 -4.37 -12.82
C VAL A 50 -21.09 -3.91 -12.61
N SER A 51 -21.61 -4.03 -11.38
CA SER A 51 -23.05 -3.78 -11.10
C SER A 51 -23.38 -2.28 -10.96
N ASN A 52 -22.42 -1.46 -10.45
CA ASN A 52 -22.70 -0.07 -10.11
C ASN A 52 -21.94 0.93 -10.98
N LEU A 53 -20.86 0.50 -11.64
CA LEU A 53 -19.97 1.38 -12.40
C LEU A 53 -19.82 0.92 -13.87
N ASN A 54 -20.73 0.05 -14.36
CA ASN A 54 -20.72 -0.46 -15.73
C ASN A 54 -19.38 -1.11 -16.17
N GLY A 55 -18.62 -1.65 -15.22
CA GLY A 55 -17.30 -2.24 -15.47
C GLY A 55 -16.15 -1.23 -15.53
N GLU A 56 -16.41 0.06 -15.35
CA GLU A 56 -15.38 1.10 -15.33
C GLU A 56 -14.80 1.27 -13.92
N PHE A 57 -13.49 1.12 -13.82
CA PHE A 57 -12.79 1.24 -12.52
C PHE A 57 -12.58 2.71 -12.17
N PRO A 58 -12.97 3.17 -10.97
CA PRO A 58 -12.78 4.57 -10.58
C PRO A 58 -11.29 4.91 -10.45
N SER A 59 -10.92 6.14 -10.76
CA SER A 59 -9.52 6.58 -10.74
C SER A 59 -9.17 7.43 -9.53
N CYS A 60 -10.15 8.12 -8.93
CA CYS A 60 -9.90 8.99 -7.80
C CYS A 60 -9.99 8.24 -6.46
N VAL A 61 -9.24 8.73 -5.46
CA VAL A 61 -9.15 8.09 -4.14
C VAL A 61 -10.50 8.03 -3.43
N SER A 62 -11.34 9.08 -3.56
CA SER A 62 -12.67 9.13 -2.93
C SER A 62 -13.59 7.98 -3.36
N ASP A 63 -13.58 7.66 -4.64
CA ASP A 63 -14.45 6.63 -5.20
C ASP A 63 -13.85 5.22 -5.02
N LEU A 64 -12.51 5.14 -5.08
CA LEU A 64 -11.80 3.89 -4.80
C LEU A 64 -12.01 3.38 -3.39
N ILE A 65 -12.16 4.27 -2.40
CA ILE A 65 -12.40 3.89 -0.99
C ILE A 65 -13.77 3.21 -0.80
N GLU A 66 -14.74 3.48 -1.66
CA GLU A 66 -16.07 2.86 -1.62
C GLU A 66 -16.03 1.37 -2.02
N LEU A 67 -14.95 0.92 -2.67
CA LEU A 67 -14.81 -0.46 -3.07
C LEU A 67 -14.55 -1.39 -1.86
N PRO A 68 -15.17 -2.56 -1.81
CA PRO A 68 -15.00 -3.52 -0.73
C PRO A 68 -13.54 -3.86 -0.42
N GLY A 69 -13.09 -3.60 0.80
CA GLY A 69 -11.74 -3.88 1.27
C GLY A 69 -10.65 -2.93 0.77
N VAL A 70 -11.03 -1.83 0.11
CA VAL A 70 -10.11 -0.78 -0.32
C VAL A 70 -10.09 0.34 0.71
N GLY A 71 -9.01 0.39 1.51
CA GLY A 71 -8.76 1.50 2.43
C GLY A 71 -7.99 2.64 1.73
N ARG A 72 -7.89 3.79 2.41
CA ARG A 72 -7.22 5.00 1.91
C ARG A 72 -5.85 4.74 1.29
N SER A 73 -4.99 3.93 1.94
CA SER A 73 -3.66 3.64 1.41
C SER A 73 -3.70 2.78 0.14
N THR A 74 -4.62 1.80 0.09
CA THR A 74 -4.82 0.96 -1.10
C THR A 74 -5.38 1.80 -2.25
N ALA A 75 -6.37 2.66 -1.98
CA ALA A 75 -6.92 3.59 -2.96
C ALA A 75 -5.84 4.53 -3.50
N GLY A 76 -4.98 5.07 -2.64
CA GLY A 76 -3.83 5.88 -3.04
C GLY A 76 -2.87 5.13 -3.96
N ALA A 77 -2.55 3.87 -3.64
CA ALA A 77 -1.68 3.05 -4.47
C ALA A 77 -2.29 2.76 -5.85
N ILE A 78 -3.58 2.42 -5.91
CA ILE A 78 -4.29 2.19 -7.17
C ILE A 78 -4.29 3.47 -8.02
N SER A 79 -4.69 4.61 -7.43
CA SER A 79 -4.75 5.91 -8.10
C SER A 79 -3.36 6.33 -8.63
N ALA A 80 -2.32 6.17 -7.82
CA ALA A 80 -0.96 6.54 -8.21
C ALA A 80 -0.36 5.60 -9.28
N ILE A 81 -0.49 4.28 -9.11
CA ILE A 81 0.18 3.31 -9.97
C ILE A 81 -0.58 3.09 -11.28
N ALA A 82 -1.90 2.88 -11.21
CA ALA A 82 -2.70 2.57 -12.38
C ALA A 82 -3.10 3.82 -13.16
N PHE A 83 -3.46 4.90 -12.46
CA PHE A 83 -4.01 6.11 -13.09
C PHE A 83 -3.05 7.30 -13.11
N LYS A 84 -1.83 7.16 -12.55
CA LYS A 84 -0.79 8.22 -12.53
C LYS A 84 -1.26 9.52 -11.86
N GLN A 85 -2.25 9.43 -10.98
CA GLN A 85 -2.77 10.58 -10.23
C GLN A 85 -2.00 10.75 -8.92
N LYS A 86 -1.75 11.99 -8.53
CA LYS A 86 -1.08 12.29 -7.26
C LYS A 86 -1.94 11.81 -6.09
N ALA A 87 -1.50 10.73 -5.44
CA ALA A 87 -2.14 10.17 -4.26
C ALA A 87 -1.11 9.61 -3.30
N ALA A 88 -1.20 10.00 -2.03
CA ALA A 88 -0.31 9.50 -1.00
C ALA A 88 -0.71 8.10 -0.54
N ILE A 89 0.28 7.31 -0.12
CA ILE A 89 0.09 6.01 0.52
C ILE A 89 0.69 6.01 1.93
N LEU A 90 0.10 5.20 2.81
CA LEU A 90 0.59 5.04 4.18
C LEU A 90 0.31 3.62 4.69
N ASP A 91 0.87 2.61 4.03
CA ASP A 91 0.85 1.23 4.48
C ASP A 91 1.87 0.98 5.61
N GLY A 92 1.99 -0.24 6.11
CA GLY A 92 2.91 -0.57 7.19
C GLY A 92 4.38 -0.28 6.86
N ASN A 93 4.82 -0.51 5.63
CA ASN A 93 6.18 -0.23 5.17
C ASN A 93 6.43 1.28 5.09
N VAL A 94 5.52 2.00 4.45
CA VAL A 94 5.63 3.46 4.28
C VAL A 94 5.52 4.19 5.61
N LYS A 95 4.63 3.75 6.52
CA LYS A 95 4.57 4.27 7.90
C LYS A 95 5.93 4.19 8.59
N ARG A 96 6.60 3.05 8.49
CA ARG A 96 7.92 2.83 9.10
C ARG A 96 8.99 3.73 8.48
N VAL A 97 9.03 3.82 7.15
CA VAL A 97 9.95 4.70 6.43
C VAL A 97 9.76 6.15 6.86
N LEU A 98 8.54 6.66 6.77
CA LEU A 98 8.22 8.05 7.08
C LEU A 98 8.39 8.39 8.55
N SER A 99 8.04 7.46 9.47
CA SER A 99 8.28 7.67 10.90
C SER A 99 9.77 7.87 11.21
N ARG A 100 10.65 7.07 10.60
CA ARG A 100 12.10 7.22 10.75
C ARG A 100 12.62 8.46 10.03
N PHE A 101 12.16 8.68 8.82
CA PHE A 101 12.60 9.81 8.01
C PHE A 101 12.32 11.14 8.70
N SER A 102 11.13 11.32 9.28
CA SER A 102 10.72 12.54 9.99
C SER A 102 10.93 12.49 11.51
N ALA A 103 11.49 11.40 12.05
CA ALA A 103 11.59 11.15 13.49
C ALA A 103 10.25 11.37 14.23
N THR A 104 9.14 10.97 13.64
CA THR A 104 7.82 11.12 14.24
C THR A 104 7.70 10.25 15.49
N VAL A 105 7.53 10.91 16.65
CA VAL A 105 7.43 10.23 17.95
C VAL A 105 6.02 9.73 18.20
N GLY A 106 5.94 8.54 18.79
CA GLY A 106 4.69 7.91 19.24
C GLY A 106 4.27 6.70 18.42
N TRP A 107 3.34 5.93 18.98
CA TRP A 107 2.85 4.73 18.33
C TRP A 107 2.02 5.06 17.08
N PRO A 108 2.39 4.53 15.88
CA PRO A 108 1.70 4.83 14.62
C PRO A 108 0.24 4.38 14.54
N GLY A 109 -0.23 3.58 15.48
CA GLY A 109 -1.64 3.20 15.62
C GLY A 109 -2.51 4.27 16.31
N LYS A 110 -1.89 5.24 17.00
CA LYS A 110 -2.65 6.37 17.58
C LYS A 110 -3.11 7.31 16.47
N THR A 111 -4.38 7.72 16.51
CA THR A 111 -4.99 8.60 15.49
C THR A 111 -4.18 9.87 15.24
N ILE A 112 -3.68 10.51 16.32
CA ILE A 112 -2.89 11.74 16.21
C ILE A 112 -1.56 11.52 15.48
N VAL A 113 -0.89 10.39 15.73
CA VAL A 113 0.37 10.04 15.06
C VAL A 113 0.10 9.66 13.61
N THR A 114 -0.94 8.87 13.37
CA THR A 114 -1.37 8.51 12.00
C THR A 114 -1.72 9.75 11.17
N LYS A 115 -2.42 10.74 11.74
CA LYS A 115 -2.70 12.01 11.06
C LYS A 115 -1.43 12.77 10.69
N LYS A 116 -0.45 12.84 11.60
CA LYS A 116 0.86 13.45 11.31
C LYS A 116 1.58 12.73 10.17
N LEU A 117 1.59 11.40 10.19
CA LEU A 117 2.24 10.60 9.14
C LEU A 117 1.54 10.74 7.77
N TRP A 118 0.22 10.89 7.75
CA TRP A 118 -0.50 11.20 6.51
C TRP A 118 -0.10 12.58 5.96
N ALA A 119 0.00 13.59 6.81
CA ALA A 119 0.47 14.91 6.38
C ALA A 119 1.91 14.87 5.81
N VAL A 120 2.79 14.08 6.43
CA VAL A 120 4.14 13.84 5.92
C VAL A 120 4.08 13.11 4.57
N ALA A 121 3.27 12.04 4.46
CA ALA A 121 3.11 11.30 3.22
C ALA A 121 2.62 12.20 2.07
N GLU A 122 1.61 13.03 2.33
CA GLU A 122 1.06 13.97 1.34
C GLU A 122 2.08 15.01 0.90
N ALA A 123 2.87 15.55 1.85
CA ALA A 123 3.90 16.56 1.57
C ALA A 123 5.04 16.03 0.68
N TYR A 124 5.41 14.76 0.84
CA TYR A 124 6.48 14.12 0.07
C TYR A 124 6.01 13.42 -1.20
N THR A 125 4.70 13.24 -1.41
CA THR A 125 4.17 12.62 -2.63
C THR A 125 4.29 13.59 -3.79
N PRO A 126 5.11 13.30 -4.83
CA PRO A 126 5.29 14.20 -5.96
C PRO A 126 4.08 14.17 -6.91
N SER A 127 3.97 15.18 -7.75
CA SER A 127 2.98 15.20 -8.85
C SER A 127 3.49 14.45 -10.07
N GLU A 128 4.80 14.47 -10.31
CA GLU A 128 5.44 13.77 -11.43
C GLU A 128 5.99 12.42 -10.98
N ARG A 129 5.96 11.43 -11.86
CA ARG A 129 6.46 10.08 -11.60
C ARG A 129 5.90 9.47 -10.30
N VAL A 130 4.66 9.80 -9.96
CA VAL A 130 4.04 9.35 -8.70
C VAL A 130 3.97 7.83 -8.58
N ALA A 131 3.81 7.10 -9.67
CA ALA A 131 3.81 5.64 -9.67
C ALA A 131 5.17 5.07 -9.26
N ASP A 132 6.26 5.63 -9.79
CA ASP A 132 7.63 5.21 -9.46
C ASP A 132 7.93 5.52 -7.99
N TYR A 133 7.54 6.71 -7.53
CA TYR A 133 7.67 7.09 -6.12
C TYR A 133 6.90 6.14 -5.20
N THR A 134 5.65 5.83 -5.52
CA THR A 134 4.81 4.94 -4.73
C THR A 134 5.42 3.54 -4.63
N GLN A 135 5.89 3.00 -5.75
CA GLN A 135 6.57 1.69 -5.75
C GLN A 135 7.89 1.75 -4.96
N ALA A 136 8.71 2.77 -5.20
CA ALA A 136 9.98 2.95 -4.51
C ALA A 136 9.82 3.05 -2.98
N MET A 137 8.78 3.73 -2.50
CA MET A 137 8.49 3.83 -1.05
C MET A 137 8.11 2.48 -0.43
N MET A 138 7.34 1.66 -1.14
CA MET A 138 7.00 0.30 -0.70
C MET A 138 8.25 -0.59 -0.67
N ASP A 139 9.06 -0.56 -1.73
CA ASP A 139 10.29 -1.35 -1.86
C ASP A 139 11.34 -0.93 -0.83
N LEU A 140 11.52 0.36 -0.61
CA LEU A 140 12.41 0.89 0.42
C LEU A 140 12.05 0.35 1.81
N GLY A 141 10.77 0.33 2.13
CA GLY A 141 10.29 -0.24 3.38
C GLY A 141 10.47 -1.75 3.45
N ALA A 142 10.23 -2.46 2.36
CA ALA A 142 10.31 -3.92 2.33
C ALA A 142 11.75 -4.46 2.37
N THR A 143 12.72 -3.76 1.75
CA THR A 143 14.05 -4.33 1.47
C THR A 143 15.20 -3.65 2.21
N ILE A 144 15.08 -2.34 2.49
CA ILE A 144 16.15 -1.52 3.07
C ILE A 144 15.79 -1.03 4.46
N CYS A 145 14.71 -0.25 4.59
CA CYS A 145 14.25 0.28 5.87
C CYS A 145 13.41 -0.75 6.62
N THR A 146 13.96 -1.94 6.83
CA THR A 146 13.32 -3.08 7.47
C THR A 146 13.05 -2.84 8.96
N ARG A 147 12.19 -3.68 9.57
CA ARG A 147 11.76 -3.50 10.96
C ARG A 147 12.92 -3.64 11.96
N SER A 148 13.66 -4.72 11.90
CA SER A 148 14.62 -5.11 12.93
C SER A 148 16.09 -4.81 12.59
N ALA A 149 16.45 -4.74 11.32
CA ALA A 149 17.82 -4.52 10.88
C ALA A 149 17.87 -3.64 9.62
N PRO A 150 17.54 -2.34 9.74
CA PRO A 150 17.54 -1.46 8.58
C PRO A 150 18.95 -1.26 8.03
N LYS A 151 19.06 -1.37 6.71
CA LYS A 151 20.33 -1.24 5.98
C LYS A 151 20.63 0.23 5.67
N CYS A 152 20.84 1.05 6.71
CA CYS A 152 20.99 2.49 6.57
C CYS A 152 22.18 2.90 5.69
N SER A 153 23.28 2.15 5.69
CA SER A 153 24.48 2.44 4.89
C SER A 153 24.24 2.44 3.37
N VAL A 154 23.23 1.71 2.90
CA VAL A 154 22.85 1.66 1.48
C VAL A 154 21.51 2.34 1.21
N CYS A 155 20.95 3.06 2.19
CA CYS A 155 19.67 3.75 2.04
C CYS A 155 19.83 5.03 1.21
N PRO A 156 19.11 5.21 0.10
CA PRO A 156 19.27 6.37 -0.77
C PRO A 156 18.87 7.70 -0.10
N ILE A 157 18.03 7.66 0.94
CA ILE A 157 17.59 8.85 1.69
C ILE A 157 18.23 8.96 3.08
N MET A 158 19.34 8.26 3.32
CA MET A 158 20.02 8.23 4.62
C MET A 158 20.44 9.64 5.09
N ARG A 159 20.97 10.45 4.17
CA ARG A 159 21.50 11.78 4.49
C ARG A 159 20.44 12.75 5.03
N GLU A 160 19.21 12.61 4.58
CA GLU A 160 18.06 13.44 4.98
C GLU A 160 17.28 12.83 6.15
N CYS A 161 17.53 11.56 6.48
CA CYS A 161 16.78 10.83 7.49
C CYS A 161 17.08 11.38 8.91
N VAL A 162 16.08 11.98 9.54
CA VAL A 162 16.22 12.61 10.86
C VAL A 162 16.52 11.57 11.95
N ALA A 163 15.87 10.40 11.94
CA ALA A 163 16.16 9.36 12.91
C ALA A 163 17.60 8.83 12.79
N TYR A 164 18.14 8.76 11.59
CA TYR A 164 19.54 8.36 11.37
C TYR A 164 20.50 9.41 11.96
N LYS A 165 20.29 10.70 11.66
CA LYS A 165 21.09 11.80 12.21
C LYS A 165 21.08 11.86 13.75
N GLN A 166 19.96 11.43 14.35
CA GLN A 166 19.78 11.43 15.80
C GLN A 166 20.17 10.09 16.47
N ASN A 167 20.72 9.12 15.74
CA ASN A 167 21.00 7.76 16.23
C ASN A 167 19.77 7.04 16.84
N LYS A 168 18.56 7.34 16.33
CA LYS A 168 17.27 6.82 16.85
C LYS A 168 16.60 5.80 15.93
N VAL A 169 17.31 5.28 14.94
CA VAL A 169 16.73 4.35 13.94
C VAL A 169 16.14 3.09 14.58
N ASN A 170 16.73 2.63 15.69
CA ASN A 170 16.32 1.44 16.43
C ASN A 170 15.66 1.77 17.78
N ASP A 171 15.36 3.03 18.07
CA ASP A 171 14.77 3.44 19.34
C ASP A 171 13.31 2.95 19.45
N PRO A 172 13.00 2.04 20.41
CA PRO A 172 11.65 1.53 20.61
C PRO A 172 10.63 2.61 20.99
N ALA A 173 11.07 3.68 21.67
CA ALA A 173 10.19 4.78 22.10
C ALA A 173 9.80 5.70 20.93
N SER A 174 10.67 5.81 19.92
CA SER A 174 10.40 6.57 18.69
C SER A 174 9.72 5.72 17.61
N LEU A 175 9.73 4.40 17.75
CA LEU A 175 9.38 3.45 16.69
C LEU A 175 8.66 2.21 17.22
N VAL A 176 7.71 2.36 18.15
CA VAL A 176 6.93 1.21 18.66
C VAL A 176 6.06 0.64 17.55
N PHE A 177 6.66 -0.20 16.72
CA PHE A 177 5.98 -1.09 15.79
C PHE A 177 5.69 -2.43 16.49
N ASN A 178 4.78 -2.45 17.43
CA ASN A 178 4.14 -3.70 17.85
C ASN A 178 2.96 -3.94 16.89
N TRP A 179 3.21 -4.78 15.90
CA TRP A 179 2.21 -5.41 15.03
C TRP A 179 1.97 -6.83 15.49
#